data_7a3763c3ea55bc36a6e114863d7f7ae7
#
_entry.id   7a3763c3ea55bc36a6e114863d7f7ae7
#
_cell.length_a   1.000
_cell.length_b   1.000
_cell.length_c   1.000
_cell.angle_alpha   90.00
_cell.angle_beta   90.00
_cell.angle_gamma   90.00
#
_symmetry.space_group_name_H-M   'P 1'
#
loop_
_entity.id
_entity.type
_entity.pdbx_description
1 polymer ?
#
loop_
_entity_poly.entity_id
_entity_poly.type
_entity_poly.pdbx_seq_one_letter_code
_entity_poly.pdbx_strand_id
1 'polypeptide(L)'
;HVLGWKSPHYLYHCSVAPNLKLLLRDVELSDDISLRFNNSEWEGYPLFADNYINRIAALPEEEQLINIFMELSALGMAQPLSSNILEFLKALPACAKEKGIVFSTPSEICAKMKSVASVDVPDTLSWVDEERDVSCWLGNAMQREAFDKLYSVADRVRIVSDPRLSQDWDYLQASNNFRFMTTKPSNVGLDRGIYSGPFDAFTNYMNILGDFISRVQALYPEEVDNEELNALMTTIRNQGDEIEMKDKEITRLKTKLEKMQAAEEKLKAKVEKAKAPAKKTTRCAKKKTEE
;
A
#
# COMPACT_ATOMS: atom_id res chain seq x y z
N HIS A 1 -2.43 17.74 -8.73
CA HIS A 1 -3.62 18.20 -9.51
C HIS A 1 -4.82 17.24 -9.37
N VAL A 2 -4.62 15.96 -9.06
CA VAL A 2 -5.73 15.00 -8.83
C VAL A 2 -6.62 15.43 -7.66
N LEU A 3 -6.02 15.93 -6.58
CA LEU A 3 -6.76 16.42 -5.43
C LEU A 3 -7.44 17.77 -5.67
N GLY A 4 -6.90 18.59 -6.57
CA GLY A 4 -7.32 19.96 -6.78
C GLY A 4 -7.20 20.78 -5.50
N TRP A 5 -8.32 21.25 -4.97
CA TRP A 5 -8.41 22.03 -3.72
C TRP A 5 -8.57 21.18 -2.45
N LYS A 6 -8.68 19.84 -2.58
CA LYS A 6 -8.89 18.95 -1.45
C LYS A 6 -7.59 18.75 -0.66
N SER A 7 -7.67 18.75 0.67
CA SER A 7 -6.55 18.41 1.55
C SER A 7 -6.25 16.91 1.52
N PRO A 8 -4.98 16.49 1.59
CA PRO A 8 -4.60 15.08 1.75
C PRO A 8 -4.91 14.51 3.15
N HIS A 9 -5.32 15.37 4.11
CA HIS A 9 -5.46 15.03 5.52
C HIS A 9 -6.83 14.46 5.89
N TYR A 10 -7.53 13.89 4.91
CA TYR A 10 -8.81 13.19 5.10
C TYR A 10 -8.78 11.78 4.52
N LEU A 11 -9.67 10.94 5.02
CA LEU A 11 -9.90 9.62 4.41
C LEU A 11 -10.82 9.78 3.20
N TYR A 12 -10.39 9.28 2.05
CA TYR A 12 -11.15 9.28 0.81
C TYR A 12 -11.57 7.86 0.41
N HIS A 13 -12.36 7.74 -0.65
CA HIS A 13 -12.65 6.47 -1.29
C HIS A 13 -12.48 6.58 -2.81
N CYS A 14 -12.22 5.44 -3.45
CA CYS A 14 -12.12 5.37 -4.90
C CYS A 14 -13.50 5.62 -5.55
N SER A 15 -13.55 6.43 -6.60
CA SER A 15 -14.80 6.73 -7.32
C SER A 15 -15.40 5.48 -7.98
N VAL A 16 -14.55 4.61 -8.55
CA VAL A 16 -14.97 3.38 -9.24
C VAL A 16 -15.26 2.25 -8.26
N ALA A 17 -14.54 2.18 -7.15
CA ALA A 17 -14.70 1.17 -6.11
C ALA A 17 -14.91 1.79 -4.73
N PRO A 18 -16.13 2.22 -4.36
CA PRO A 18 -16.38 2.99 -3.13
C PRO A 18 -16.00 2.28 -1.82
N ASN A 19 -15.88 0.96 -1.85
CA ASN A 19 -15.40 0.18 -0.70
C ASN A 19 -13.89 0.31 -0.47
N LEU A 20 -13.13 0.70 -1.51
CA LEU A 20 -11.69 0.93 -1.43
C LEU A 20 -11.43 2.29 -0.81
N LYS A 21 -10.82 2.30 0.37
CA LYS A 21 -10.39 3.52 1.06
C LYS A 21 -9.03 3.97 0.57
N LEU A 22 -8.86 5.27 0.46
CA LEU A 22 -7.65 5.91 -0.03
C LEU A 22 -7.03 6.74 1.09
N LEU A 23 -5.81 6.40 1.45
CA LEU A 23 -4.95 7.12 2.38
C LEU A 23 -3.94 7.91 1.54
N LEU A 24 -4.05 9.23 1.54
CA LEU A 24 -3.26 10.09 0.68
C LEU A 24 -2.01 10.57 1.40
N ARG A 25 -0.88 10.50 0.72
CA ARG A 25 0.42 10.95 1.25
C ARG A 25 0.43 12.46 1.45
N ASP A 26 0.84 12.91 2.62
CA ASP A 26 1.31 14.28 2.77
C ASP A 26 2.71 14.39 2.15
N VAL A 27 2.82 15.18 1.08
CA VAL A 27 4.06 15.30 0.31
C VAL A 27 5.11 16.08 1.10
N GLU A 28 4.73 17.23 1.69
CA GLU A 28 5.66 18.10 2.37
C GLU A 28 6.24 17.45 3.62
N LEU A 29 5.40 16.97 4.50
CA LEU A 29 5.82 16.31 5.74
C LEU A 29 6.61 15.03 5.48
N SER A 30 6.25 14.26 4.44
CA SER A 30 7.00 13.06 4.07
C SER A 30 8.37 13.39 3.49
N ASP A 31 8.45 14.41 2.62
CA ASP A 31 9.70 14.83 1.98
C ASP A 31 10.66 15.51 2.97
N ASP A 32 10.15 16.14 4.03
CA ASP A 32 10.96 16.67 5.11
C ASP A 32 11.83 15.59 5.75
N ILE A 33 11.26 14.41 5.96
CA ILE A 33 11.99 13.27 6.52
C ILE A 33 12.83 12.55 5.44
N SER A 34 12.23 12.26 4.29
CA SER A 34 12.86 11.38 3.29
C SER A 34 13.93 12.07 2.46
N LEU A 35 13.75 13.35 2.14
CA LEU A 35 14.62 14.08 1.21
C LEU A 35 15.39 15.23 1.88
N ARG A 36 14.73 16.01 2.73
CA ARG A 36 15.28 17.26 3.26
C ARG A 36 15.97 17.13 4.62
N PHE A 37 15.82 16.02 5.32
CA PHE A 37 16.26 15.83 6.71
C PHE A 37 17.73 16.25 6.98
N ASN A 38 18.63 15.90 6.06
CA ASN A 38 20.07 16.21 6.19
C ASN A 38 20.52 17.36 5.26
N ASN A 39 19.59 18.11 4.69
CA ASN A 39 19.91 19.24 3.83
C ASN A 39 20.10 20.50 4.67
N SER A 40 21.35 20.93 4.87
CA SER A 40 21.70 22.14 5.65
C SER A 40 21.27 23.45 5.00
N GLU A 41 20.93 23.44 3.69
CA GLU A 41 20.43 24.62 2.97
C GLU A 41 18.90 24.76 3.09
N TRP A 42 18.24 23.74 3.59
CA TRP A 42 16.81 23.80 3.81
C TRP A 42 16.47 24.65 5.04
N GLU A 43 15.51 25.56 4.92
CA GLU A 43 15.11 26.49 5.98
C GLU A 43 14.65 25.78 7.28
N GLY A 44 14.09 24.57 7.16
CA GLY A 44 13.67 23.75 8.30
C GLY A 44 14.79 22.93 8.97
N TYR A 45 16.03 23.04 8.50
CA TYR A 45 17.18 22.35 9.10
C TYR A 45 17.69 23.07 10.35
N PRO A 46 18.10 22.33 11.41
CA PRO A 46 17.94 20.89 11.62
C PRO A 46 16.51 20.51 12.06
N LEU A 47 16.00 19.40 11.51
CA LEU A 47 14.65 18.92 11.84
C LEU A 47 14.68 18.11 13.15
N PHE A 48 14.05 18.67 14.19
CA PHE A 48 13.84 17.98 15.47
C PHE A 48 12.40 17.43 15.57
N ALA A 49 12.22 16.36 16.34
CA ALA A 49 10.95 15.67 16.48
C ALA A 49 9.84 16.55 17.08
N ASP A 50 10.18 17.40 18.03
CA ASP A 50 9.26 18.37 18.65
C ASP A 50 8.79 19.42 17.63
N ASN A 51 9.70 20.00 16.85
CA ASN A 51 9.38 20.96 15.80
C ASN A 51 8.50 20.34 14.72
N TYR A 52 8.81 19.10 14.30
CA TYR A 52 8.02 18.37 13.32
C TYR A 52 6.60 18.11 13.84
N ILE A 53 6.46 17.63 15.06
CA ILE A 53 5.15 17.38 15.69
C ILE A 53 4.38 18.69 15.96
N ASN A 54 5.08 19.79 16.31
CA ASN A 54 4.43 21.10 16.45
C ASN A 54 3.84 21.60 15.13
N ARG A 55 4.51 21.37 13.98
CA ARG A 55 3.96 21.70 12.66
C ARG A 55 2.69 20.88 12.36
N ILE A 56 2.69 19.60 12.70
CA ILE A 56 1.51 18.74 12.58
C ILE A 56 0.38 19.23 13.48
N ALA A 57 0.68 19.56 14.73
CA ALA A 57 -0.30 20.05 15.68
C ALA A 57 -0.85 21.46 15.36
N ALA A 58 -0.17 22.22 14.50
CA ALA A 58 -0.62 23.53 14.02
C ALA A 58 -1.58 23.45 12.81
N LEU A 59 -1.81 22.26 12.25
CA LEU A 59 -2.79 22.06 11.20
C LEU A 59 -4.21 22.30 11.72
N PRO A 60 -5.19 22.65 10.85
CA PRO A 60 -6.57 22.87 11.26
C PRO A 60 -7.15 21.64 11.98
N GLU A 61 -7.94 21.87 13.03
CA GLU A 61 -8.55 20.79 13.84
C GLU A 61 -9.48 19.88 13.04
N GLU A 62 -10.01 20.36 11.91
CA GLU A 62 -10.82 19.58 10.98
C GLU A 62 -10.00 18.51 10.24
N GLU A 63 -8.70 18.71 10.11
CA GLU A 63 -7.77 17.79 9.45
C GLU A 63 -7.33 16.68 10.41
N GLN A 64 -8.00 15.52 10.31
CA GLN A 64 -7.93 14.47 11.32
C GLN A 64 -6.93 13.37 11.03
N LEU A 65 -6.33 13.34 9.84
CA LEU A 65 -5.50 12.24 9.38
C LEU A 65 -4.29 12.74 8.61
N ILE A 66 -3.11 12.34 9.01
CA ILE A 66 -1.86 12.65 8.31
C ILE A 66 -1.17 11.34 7.95
N ASN A 67 -0.83 11.17 6.68
CA ASN A 67 -0.18 9.99 6.18
C ASN A 67 1.26 10.33 5.75
N ILE A 68 2.23 9.81 6.48
CA ILE A 68 3.65 9.94 6.16
C ILE A 68 4.07 8.67 5.41
N PHE A 69 4.37 8.81 4.12
CA PHE A 69 4.83 7.72 3.26
C PHE A 69 6.24 8.02 2.77
N MET A 70 7.16 7.11 3.04
CA MET A 70 8.54 7.19 2.57
C MET A 70 9.08 5.80 2.27
N GLU A 71 10.09 5.73 1.43
CA GLU A 71 10.82 4.50 1.20
C GLU A 71 11.69 4.16 2.42
N LEU A 72 11.82 2.88 2.72
CA LEU A 72 12.71 2.44 3.80
C LEU A 72 14.19 2.79 3.52
N SER A 73 14.56 2.87 2.24
CA SER A 73 15.87 3.34 1.78
C SER A 73 16.20 4.78 2.21
N ALA A 74 15.20 5.59 2.56
CA ALA A 74 15.42 6.90 3.17
C ALA A 74 16.25 6.79 4.47
N LEU A 75 16.13 5.66 5.18
CA LEU A 75 16.82 5.42 6.45
C LEU A 75 18.16 4.68 6.21
N GLY A 76 19.23 5.42 6.14
CA GLY A 76 20.59 4.91 5.99
C GLY A 76 21.20 5.01 4.59
N MET A 77 20.37 5.12 3.53
CA MET A 77 20.85 5.37 2.15
C MET A 77 20.70 6.86 1.77
N ALA A 78 19.48 7.36 1.64
CA ALA A 78 19.24 8.77 1.31
C ALA A 78 19.61 9.68 2.48
N GLN A 79 19.25 9.31 3.70
CA GLN A 79 19.65 9.99 4.92
C GLN A 79 20.67 9.12 5.67
N PRO A 80 21.95 9.50 5.73
CA PRO A 80 22.97 8.71 6.41
C PRO A 80 22.66 8.59 7.91
N LEU A 81 23.05 7.48 8.52
CA LEU A 81 22.81 7.24 9.94
C LEU A 81 23.47 8.30 10.84
N SER A 82 24.56 8.92 10.38
CA SER A 82 25.23 10.06 11.04
C SER A 82 24.38 11.33 11.13
N SER A 83 23.28 11.42 10.37
CA SER A 83 22.32 12.53 10.45
C SER A 83 21.44 12.50 11.69
N ASN A 84 21.53 11.44 12.52
CA ASN A 84 20.66 11.18 13.66
C ASN A 84 19.17 10.95 13.32
N ILE A 85 18.87 10.57 12.09
CA ILE A 85 17.48 10.29 11.67
C ILE A 85 16.80 9.21 12.53
N LEU A 86 17.55 8.22 13.01
CA LEU A 86 17.00 7.20 13.90
C LEU A 86 16.62 7.73 15.27
N GLU A 87 17.39 8.67 15.81
CA GLU A 87 17.06 9.31 17.08
C GLU A 87 15.83 10.23 16.94
N PHE A 88 15.73 10.92 15.82
CA PHE A 88 14.52 11.66 15.45
C PHE A 88 13.30 10.74 15.45
N LEU A 89 13.35 9.60 14.75
CA LEU A 89 12.24 8.64 14.68
C LEU A 89 11.89 8.03 16.05
N LYS A 90 12.87 7.78 16.91
CA LYS A 90 12.64 7.30 18.27
C LYS A 90 11.94 8.33 19.15
N ALA A 91 12.21 9.62 18.96
CA ALA A 91 11.59 10.68 19.72
C ALA A 91 10.17 11.01 19.28
N LEU A 92 9.82 10.77 18.00
CA LEU A 92 8.50 11.11 17.43
C LEU A 92 7.30 10.62 18.26
N PRO A 93 7.25 9.36 18.73
CA PRO A 93 6.08 8.86 19.46
C PRO A 93 5.87 9.60 20.81
N ALA A 94 6.93 9.97 21.49
CA ALA A 94 6.86 10.72 22.74
C ALA A 94 6.33 12.13 22.51
N CYS A 95 6.90 12.87 21.55
CA CYS A 95 6.47 14.21 21.18
C CYS A 95 5.01 14.23 20.67
N ALA A 96 4.62 13.22 19.87
CA ALA A 96 3.24 13.08 19.38
C ALA A 96 2.24 12.89 20.52
N LYS A 97 2.57 12.02 21.49
CA LYS A 97 1.72 11.77 22.66
C LYS A 97 1.49 13.03 23.50
N GLU A 98 2.50 13.87 23.68
CA GLU A 98 2.40 15.14 24.40
C GLU A 98 1.41 16.12 23.75
N LYS A 99 1.24 16.03 22.41
CA LYS A 99 0.31 16.84 21.63
C LYS A 99 -1.04 16.17 21.38
N GLY A 100 -1.28 14.99 21.96
CA GLY A 100 -2.52 14.25 21.76
C GLY A 100 -2.63 13.55 20.38
N ILE A 101 -1.53 13.50 19.62
CA ILE A 101 -1.47 12.83 18.32
C ILE A 101 -1.24 11.33 18.54
N VAL A 102 -2.04 10.49 17.87
CA VAL A 102 -2.03 9.04 18.02
C VAL A 102 -1.59 8.39 16.70
N PHE A 103 -0.59 7.51 16.78
CA PHE A 103 -0.26 6.63 15.66
C PHE A 103 -1.30 5.53 15.51
N SER A 104 -1.75 5.30 14.29
CA SER A 104 -2.73 4.27 13.96
C SER A 104 -2.33 3.50 12.72
N THR A 105 -2.79 2.26 12.62
CA THR A 105 -2.61 1.45 11.41
C THR A 105 -3.67 1.81 10.36
N PRO A 106 -3.40 1.57 9.06
CA PRO A 106 -4.39 1.77 8.00
C PRO A 106 -5.71 1.04 8.26
N SER A 107 -5.65 -0.18 8.81
CA SER A 107 -6.85 -0.96 9.16
C SER A 107 -7.69 -0.30 10.24
N GLU A 108 -7.07 0.25 11.27
CA GLU A 108 -7.76 0.97 12.35
C GLU A 108 -8.43 2.24 11.83
N ILE A 109 -7.72 3.01 10.98
CA ILE A 109 -8.28 4.21 10.35
C ILE A 109 -9.48 3.86 9.50
N CYS A 110 -9.35 2.86 8.62
CA CYS A 110 -10.45 2.42 7.75
C CYS A 110 -11.66 1.88 8.53
N ALA A 111 -11.45 1.31 9.72
CA ALA A 111 -12.52 0.81 10.58
C ALA A 111 -13.23 1.92 11.38
N LYS A 112 -12.48 2.95 11.81
CA LYS A 112 -12.97 4.00 12.70
C LYS A 112 -13.52 5.22 11.95
N MET A 113 -12.88 5.57 10.81
CA MET A 113 -13.19 6.81 10.09
C MET A 113 -14.07 6.56 8.86
N LYS A 114 -14.90 7.54 8.56
CA LYS A 114 -15.69 7.58 7.32
C LYS A 114 -14.95 8.40 6.27
N SER A 115 -14.97 7.95 5.02
CA SER A 115 -14.46 8.75 3.91
C SER A 115 -15.32 9.99 3.69
N VAL A 116 -14.65 11.13 3.47
CA VAL A 116 -15.33 12.43 3.30
C VAL A 116 -15.81 12.66 1.87
N ALA A 117 -15.08 12.12 0.87
CA ALA A 117 -15.40 12.29 -0.54
C ALA A 117 -14.77 11.19 -1.38
N SER A 118 -15.16 11.13 -2.66
CA SER A 118 -14.49 10.30 -3.66
C SER A 118 -13.28 11.03 -4.27
N VAL A 119 -12.27 10.25 -4.64
CA VAL A 119 -11.15 10.69 -5.49
C VAL A 119 -11.14 9.79 -6.72
N ASP A 120 -11.04 10.42 -7.87
CA ASP A 120 -10.88 9.78 -9.15
C ASP A 120 -9.45 9.96 -9.66
N VAL A 121 -8.86 8.86 -10.12
CA VAL A 121 -7.50 8.85 -10.67
C VAL A 121 -7.59 8.15 -12.03
N PRO A 122 -7.96 8.89 -13.09
CA PRO A 122 -8.18 8.31 -14.42
C PRO A 122 -6.88 7.82 -15.06
N ASP A 123 -5.77 8.45 -14.75
CA ASP A 123 -4.46 8.16 -15.33
C ASP A 123 -3.53 7.49 -14.31
N THR A 124 -2.57 6.71 -14.81
CA THR A 124 -1.57 6.08 -13.96
C THR A 124 -0.62 7.15 -13.41
N LEU A 125 -0.50 7.21 -12.10
CA LEU A 125 0.35 8.15 -11.39
C LEU A 125 1.51 7.45 -10.69
N SER A 126 2.61 8.17 -10.53
CA SER A 126 3.72 7.78 -9.67
C SER A 126 4.16 8.95 -8.80
N TRP A 127 4.99 8.65 -7.80
CA TRP A 127 5.62 9.66 -6.94
C TRP A 127 7.00 10.10 -7.47
N VAL A 128 7.50 9.42 -8.50
CA VAL A 128 8.83 9.65 -9.07
C VAL A 128 8.77 10.83 -10.05
N ASP A 129 9.80 11.65 -10.02
CA ASP A 129 10.05 12.83 -10.84
C ASP A 129 8.92 13.91 -10.82
N GLU A 130 9.10 14.96 -11.64
CA GLU A 130 8.19 16.10 -11.67
C GLU A 130 6.90 15.80 -12.44
N GLU A 131 6.95 14.94 -13.45
CA GLU A 131 5.80 14.57 -14.27
C GLU A 131 4.77 13.73 -13.50
N ARG A 132 5.19 13.03 -12.44
CA ARG A 132 4.31 12.19 -11.61
C ARG A 132 3.54 11.13 -12.39
N ASP A 133 4.09 10.67 -13.50
CA ASP A 133 3.55 9.64 -14.37
C ASP A 133 4.42 8.37 -14.37
N VAL A 134 4.21 7.45 -15.31
CA VAL A 134 4.99 6.21 -15.44
C VAL A 134 6.14 6.31 -16.44
N SER A 135 6.48 7.50 -16.92
CA SER A 135 7.50 7.66 -17.93
C SER A 135 8.93 7.31 -17.48
N CYS A 136 9.17 7.20 -16.18
CA CYS A 136 10.41 6.63 -15.65
C CYS A 136 10.58 5.14 -15.98
N TRP A 137 9.49 4.42 -16.23
CA TRP A 137 9.48 2.98 -16.53
C TRP A 137 9.06 2.64 -17.95
N LEU A 138 8.24 3.49 -18.60
CA LEU A 138 7.66 3.27 -19.91
C LEU A 138 7.83 4.47 -20.85
N GLY A 139 8.76 5.38 -20.57
CA GLY A 139 8.90 6.65 -21.27
C GLY A 139 9.61 6.55 -22.62
N ASN A 140 10.53 5.61 -22.80
CA ASN A 140 11.31 5.47 -24.03
C ASN A 140 10.99 4.19 -24.81
N ALA A 141 11.53 4.05 -26.02
CA ALA A 141 11.27 2.91 -26.89
C ALA A 141 11.81 1.60 -26.31
N MET A 142 12.99 1.61 -25.69
CA MET A 142 13.59 0.42 -25.09
C MET A 142 12.71 -0.16 -23.97
N GLN A 143 12.22 0.72 -23.12
CA GLN A 143 11.33 0.33 -22.00
C GLN A 143 10.02 -0.27 -22.50
N ARG A 144 9.41 0.34 -23.51
CA ARG A 144 8.16 -0.14 -24.11
C ARG A 144 8.35 -1.46 -24.83
N GLU A 145 9.40 -1.60 -25.61
CA GLU A 145 9.73 -2.86 -26.30
C GLU A 145 9.95 -3.99 -25.30
N ALA A 146 10.71 -3.75 -24.22
CA ALA A 146 10.95 -4.74 -23.18
C ALA A 146 9.66 -5.15 -22.48
N PHE A 147 8.80 -4.18 -22.17
CA PHE A 147 7.50 -4.39 -21.55
C PHE A 147 6.56 -5.20 -22.45
N ASP A 148 6.38 -4.77 -23.69
CA ASP A 148 5.51 -5.44 -24.66
C ASP A 148 5.98 -6.86 -24.95
N LYS A 149 7.29 -7.06 -25.08
CA LYS A 149 7.90 -8.36 -25.29
C LYS A 149 7.68 -9.29 -24.10
N LEU A 150 7.87 -8.79 -22.87
CA LEU A 150 7.60 -9.55 -21.65
C LEU A 150 6.14 -10.03 -21.63
N TYR A 151 5.20 -9.10 -21.73
CA TYR A 151 3.78 -9.44 -21.60
C TYR A 151 3.19 -10.20 -22.79
N SER A 152 3.89 -10.25 -23.95
CA SER A 152 3.49 -11.07 -25.08
C SER A 152 3.44 -12.58 -24.78
N VAL A 153 4.13 -13.03 -23.73
CA VAL A 153 4.15 -14.44 -23.32
C VAL A 153 3.39 -14.72 -22.03
N ALA A 154 2.72 -13.71 -21.45
CA ALA A 154 2.05 -13.81 -20.15
C ALA A 154 1.08 -14.99 -20.05
N ASP A 155 0.23 -15.16 -21.06
CA ASP A 155 -0.77 -16.22 -21.08
C ASP A 155 -0.13 -17.61 -21.19
N ARG A 156 0.96 -17.72 -21.96
CA ARG A 156 1.71 -18.99 -22.08
C ARG A 156 2.35 -19.40 -20.76
N VAL A 157 2.92 -18.44 -20.03
CA VAL A 157 3.51 -18.68 -18.69
C VAL A 157 2.45 -19.23 -17.73
N ARG A 158 1.24 -18.67 -17.75
CA ARG A 158 0.13 -19.15 -16.92
C ARG A 158 -0.30 -20.58 -17.24
N ILE A 159 -0.26 -20.95 -18.52
CA ILE A 159 -0.65 -22.29 -18.98
C ILE A 159 0.40 -23.34 -18.63
N VAL A 160 1.69 -23.02 -18.79
CA VAL A 160 2.79 -23.98 -18.56
C VAL A 160 2.86 -24.40 -17.08
N SER A 161 2.49 -23.53 -16.12
CA SER A 161 2.42 -23.85 -14.68
C SER A 161 3.71 -24.45 -14.08
N ASP A 162 4.88 -24.13 -14.65
CA ASP A 162 6.18 -24.54 -14.10
C ASP A 162 6.60 -23.56 -12.99
N PRO A 163 6.89 -24.05 -11.75
CA PRO A 163 7.24 -23.16 -10.63
C PRO A 163 8.51 -22.32 -10.86
N ARG A 164 9.48 -22.81 -11.60
CA ARG A 164 10.73 -22.09 -11.90
C ARG A 164 10.46 -20.99 -12.91
N LEU A 165 9.69 -21.27 -13.94
CA LEU A 165 9.26 -20.24 -14.90
C LEU A 165 8.38 -19.18 -14.25
N SER A 166 7.50 -19.57 -13.33
CA SER A 166 6.69 -18.61 -12.57
C SER A 166 7.55 -17.68 -11.72
N GLN A 167 8.59 -18.21 -11.06
CA GLN A 167 9.53 -17.41 -10.29
C GLN A 167 10.35 -16.46 -11.18
N ASP A 168 10.87 -16.95 -12.30
CA ASP A 168 11.61 -16.12 -13.26
C ASP A 168 10.72 -15.03 -13.84
N TRP A 169 9.45 -15.35 -14.11
CA TRP A 169 8.43 -14.40 -14.53
C TRP A 169 8.24 -13.26 -13.52
N ASP A 170 8.15 -13.60 -12.23
CA ASP A 170 8.00 -12.59 -11.17
C ASP A 170 9.22 -11.66 -11.10
N TYR A 171 10.44 -12.21 -11.24
CA TYR A 171 11.66 -11.39 -11.28
C TYR A 171 11.73 -10.49 -12.51
N LEU A 172 11.31 -10.96 -13.67
CA LEU A 172 11.32 -10.18 -14.90
C LEU A 172 10.31 -9.01 -14.86
N GLN A 173 9.23 -9.13 -14.11
CA GLN A 173 8.24 -8.08 -13.92
C GLN A 173 8.68 -6.97 -12.94
N ALA A 174 9.80 -7.14 -12.23
CA ALA A 174 10.26 -6.13 -11.27
C ALA A 174 10.44 -4.76 -11.95
N SER A 175 9.79 -3.74 -11.43
CA SER A 175 9.77 -2.39 -12.01
C SER A 175 11.17 -1.77 -12.19
N ASN A 176 12.13 -2.15 -11.35
CA ASN A 176 13.51 -1.68 -11.46
C ASN A 176 14.17 -2.10 -12.78
N ASN A 177 13.82 -3.26 -13.34
CA ASN A 177 14.34 -3.69 -14.63
C ASN A 177 14.08 -2.64 -15.73
N PHE A 178 12.86 -2.10 -15.74
CA PHE A 178 12.47 -1.04 -16.69
C PHE A 178 13.06 0.32 -16.30
N ARG A 179 13.13 0.62 -15.00
CA ARG A 179 13.69 1.89 -14.52
C ARG A 179 15.18 2.04 -14.87
N PHE A 180 15.96 0.97 -14.86
CA PHE A 180 17.37 1.02 -15.25
C PHE A 180 17.58 1.41 -16.71
N MET A 181 16.59 1.20 -17.57
CA MET A 181 16.60 1.58 -18.99
C MET A 181 16.19 3.05 -19.23
N THR A 182 15.83 3.81 -18.18
CA THR A 182 15.39 5.20 -18.35
C THR A 182 16.52 6.08 -18.85
N THR A 183 16.18 6.97 -19.79
CA THR A 183 17.05 8.03 -20.30
C THR A 183 16.79 9.38 -19.64
N LYS A 184 15.80 9.44 -18.73
CA LYS A 184 15.51 10.66 -17.99
C LYS A 184 16.64 11.00 -17.01
N PRO A 185 17.01 12.27 -16.87
CA PRO A 185 17.87 12.71 -15.79
C PRO A 185 17.13 12.48 -14.47
N SER A 186 17.59 11.55 -13.68
CA SER A 186 16.99 11.29 -12.36
C SER A 186 17.53 12.29 -11.36
N ASN A 187 16.68 13.10 -10.77
CA ASN A 187 17.01 14.00 -9.66
C ASN A 187 17.32 13.21 -8.36
N VAL A 188 17.00 11.93 -8.35
CA VAL A 188 17.23 11.02 -7.23
C VAL A 188 18.25 9.98 -7.67
N GLY A 189 19.51 10.35 -7.79
CA GLY A 189 20.66 9.52 -8.14
C GLY A 189 20.34 8.04 -8.38
N LEU A 190 19.85 7.68 -9.59
CA LEU A 190 19.52 6.31 -9.92
C LEU A 190 20.79 5.48 -9.94
N ASP A 191 21.01 4.70 -8.91
CA ASP A 191 22.03 3.68 -8.92
C ASP A 191 21.59 2.55 -9.86
N ARG A 192 22.27 2.42 -11.01
CA ARG A 192 22.05 1.33 -11.96
C ARG A 192 22.82 0.06 -11.59
N GLY A 193 23.50 0.06 -10.47
CA GLY A 193 24.27 -1.08 -10.00
C GLY A 193 25.37 -1.46 -11.00
N ILE A 194 25.27 -2.66 -11.58
CA ILE A 194 26.26 -3.21 -12.52
C ILE A 194 26.17 -2.64 -13.94
N TYR A 195 25.11 -1.92 -14.27
CA TYR A 195 24.90 -1.44 -15.64
C TYR A 195 25.62 -0.13 -15.90
N SER A 196 26.37 -0.06 -17.01
CA SER A 196 27.09 1.13 -17.43
C SER A 196 26.17 2.23 -17.97
N GLY A 197 24.95 1.88 -18.38
CA GLY A 197 23.96 2.83 -18.89
C GLY A 197 22.63 2.18 -19.26
N PRO A 198 21.66 2.98 -19.74
CA PRO A 198 20.33 2.48 -20.10
C PRO A 198 20.33 1.40 -21.19
N PHE A 199 21.20 1.55 -22.18
CA PHE A 199 21.32 0.60 -23.29
C PHE A 199 21.91 -0.74 -22.82
N ASP A 200 22.88 -0.71 -21.92
CA ASP A 200 23.47 -1.91 -21.33
C ASP A 200 22.42 -2.66 -20.51
N ALA A 201 21.64 -1.95 -19.69
CA ALA A 201 20.53 -2.55 -18.95
C ALA A 201 19.49 -3.19 -19.88
N PHE A 202 19.12 -2.50 -20.97
CA PHE A 202 18.20 -3.02 -21.98
C PHE A 202 18.73 -4.29 -22.64
N THR A 203 19.98 -4.28 -23.09
CA THR A 203 20.59 -5.43 -23.78
C THR A 203 20.64 -6.66 -22.87
N ASN A 204 21.08 -6.47 -21.63
CA ASN A 204 21.11 -7.57 -20.65
C ASN A 204 19.71 -8.11 -20.36
N TYR A 205 18.76 -7.23 -20.15
CA TYR A 205 17.37 -7.63 -19.91
C TYR A 205 16.77 -8.40 -21.08
N MET A 206 16.98 -7.92 -22.33
CA MET A 206 16.47 -8.59 -23.53
C MET A 206 17.10 -9.94 -23.77
N ASN A 207 18.37 -10.13 -23.42
CA ASN A 207 19.05 -11.42 -23.50
C ASN A 207 18.43 -12.43 -22.52
N ILE A 208 18.21 -12.01 -21.26
CA ILE A 208 17.56 -12.85 -20.24
C ILE A 208 16.11 -13.17 -20.65
N LEU A 209 15.38 -12.16 -21.13
CA LEU A 209 14.00 -12.33 -21.60
C LEU A 209 13.92 -13.26 -22.81
N GLY A 210 14.87 -13.18 -23.74
CA GLY A 210 14.98 -14.08 -24.90
C GLY A 210 15.15 -15.54 -24.49
N ASP A 211 16.05 -15.81 -23.53
CA ASP A 211 16.22 -17.16 -22.96
C ASP A 211 14.94 -17.63 -22.26
N PHE A 212 14.33 -16.77 -21.45
CA PHE A 212 13.08 -17.07 -20.77
C PHE A 212 11.97 -17.44 -21.76
N ILE A 213 11.77 -16.65 -22.82
CA ILE A 213 10.78 -16.92 -23.86
C ILE A 213 11.03 -18.26 -24.55
N SER A 214 12.30 -18.58 -24.84
CA SER A 214 12.68 -19.87 -25.45
C SER A 214 12.31 -21.06 -24.54
N ARG A 215 12.54 -20.92 -23.23
CA ARG A 215 12.16 -21.94 -22.24
C ARG A 215 10.65 -22.09 -22.12
N VAL A 216 9.90 -20.99 -22.13
CA VAL A 216 8.44 -21.02 -22.14
C VAL A 216 7.92 -21.72 -23.41
N GLN A 217 8.48 -21.40 -24.57
CA GLN A 217 8.10 -22.04 -25.85
C GLN A 217 8.39 -23.54 -25.87
N ALA A 218 9.55 -23.96 -25.33
CA ALA A 218 9.93 -25.39 -25.28
C ALA A 218 8.97 -26.24 -24.41
N LEU A 219 8.35 -25.64 -23.40
CA LEU A 219 7.39 -26.32 -22.51
C LEU A 219 5.94 -26.14 -22.97
N TYR A 220 5.72 -25.29 -23.97
CA TYR A 220 4.40 -25.04 -24.51
C TYR A 220 4.10 -26.11 -25.58
N PRO A 221 2.94 -26.80 -25.56
CA PRO A 221 2.61 -27.82 -26.54
C PRO A 221 2.59 -27.24 -27.96
N GLU A 222 3.35 -27.86 -28.89
CA GLU A 222 3.43 -27.41 -30.28
C GLU A 222 2.13 -27.61 -31.08
N GLU A 223 1.26 -28.49 -30.63
CA GLU A 223 0.05 -28.92 -31.32
C GLU A 223 -1.25 -28.50 -30.61
N VAL A 224 -1.29 -27.29 -30.06
CA VAL A 224 -2.57 -26.75 -29.58
C VAL A 224 -3.18 -25.96 -30.74
N ASP A 225 -4.22 -26.51 -31.32
CA ASP A 225 -5.04 -25.83 -32.32
C ASP A 225 -5.51 -24.48 -31.75
N ASN A 226 -5.40 -23.40 -32.49
CA ASN A 226 -5.70 -22.04 -31.99
C ASN A 226 -7.14 -21.95 -31.42
N GLU A 227 -8.07 -22.78 -31.87
CA GLU A 227 -9.43 -22.86 -31.32
C GLU A 227 -9.46 -23.51 -29.93
N GLU A 228 -8.74 -24.61 -29.72
CA GLU A 228 -8.65 -25.28 -28.42
C GLU A 228 -7.92 -24.40 -27.39
N LEU A 229 -6.86 -23.69 -27.82
CA LEU A 229 -6.15 -22.73 -26.98
C LEU A 229 -7.07 -21.60 -26.53
N ASN A 230 -7.81 -20.99 -27.45
CA ASN A 230 -8.74 -19.91 -27.13
C ASN A 230 -9.87 -20.38 -26.21
N ALA A 231 -10.38 -21.62 -26.43
CA ALA A 231 -11.36 -22.23 -25.54
C ALA A 231 -10.79 -22.49 -24.14
N LEU A 232 -9.54 -22.99 -24.05
CA LEU A 232 -8.86 -23.22 -22.77
C LEU A 232 -8.57 -21.90 -22.03
N MET A 233 -8.10 -20.89 -22.73
CA MET A 233 -7.86 -19.55 -22.16
C MET A 233 -9.16 -18.91 -21.65
N THR A 234 -10.25 -19.07 -22.40
CA THR A 234 -11.58 -18.61 -21.98
C THR A 234 -12.04 -19.34 -20.74
N THR A 235 -11.80 -20.65 -20.67
CA THR A 235 -12.14 -21.49 -19.51
C THR A 235 -11.33 -21.08 -18.28
N ILE A 236 -10.02 -20.86 -18.43
CA ILE A 236 -9.13 -20.40 -17.33
C ILE A 236 -9.58 -19.02 -16.82
N ARG A 237 -9.91 -18.10 -17.71
CA ARG A 237 -10.42 -16.77 -17.33
C ARG A 237 -11.73 -16.89 -16.57
N ASN A 238 -12.68 -17.66 -17.08
CA ASN A 238 -13.98 -17.87 -16.42
C ASN A 238 -13.83 -18.54 -15.04
N GLN A 239 -12.90 -19.49 -14.89
CA GLN A 239 -12.59 -20.12 -13.62
C GLN A 239 -11.93 -19.12 -12.65
N GLY A 240 -11.06 -18.26 -13.15
CA GLY A 240 -10.45 -17.16 -12.37
C GLY A 240 -11.52 -16.22 -11.82
N ASP A 241 -12.44 -15.78 -12.66
CA ASP A 241 -13.56 -14.92 -12.27
C ASP A 241 -14.49 -15.61 -11.26
N GLU A 242 -14.74 -16.92 -11.43
CA GLU A 242 -15.55 -17.71 -10.51
C GLU A 242 -14.88 -17.86 -9.14
N ILE A 243 -13.56 -18.09 -9.11
CA ILE A 243 -12.77 -18.15 -7.87
C ILE A 243 -12.84 -16.80 -7.16
N GLU A 244 -12.65 -15.69 -7.86
CA GLU A 244 -12.73 -14.35 -7.27
C GLU A 244 -14.12 -14.06 -6.70
N MET A 245 -15.17 -14.47 -7.39
CA MET A 245 -16.55 -14.36 -6.89
C MET A 245 -16.78 -15.18 -5.63
N LYS A 246 -16.29 -16.43 -5.61
CA LYS A 246 -16.38 -17.31 -4.43
C LYS A 246 -15.57 -16.78 -3.25
N ASP A 247 -14.39 -16.20 -3.46
CA ASP A 247 -13.60 -15.59 -2.41
C ASP A 247 -14.29 -14.36 -1.80
N LYS A 248 -14.95 -13.55 -2.63
CA LYS A 248 -15.79 -12.43 -2.14
C LYS A 248 -16.97 -12.95 -1.30
N GLU A 249 -17.60 -14.02 -1.71
CA GLU A 249 -18.69 -14.65 -0.97
C GLU A 249 -18.22 -15.26 0.36
N ILE A 250 -17.10 -15.97 0.35
CA ILE A 250 -16.46 -16.52 1.56
C ILE A 250 -16.15 -15.41 2.54
N THR A 251 -15.59 -14.32 2.09
CA THR A 251 -15.26 -13.15 2.94
C THR A 251 -16.53 -12.55 3.54
N ARG A 252 -17.60 -12.42 2.74
CA ARG A 252 -18.90 -11.94 3.21
C ARG A 252 -19.53 -12.88 4.25
N LEU A 253 -19.45 -14.20 4.02
CA LEU A 253 -19.96 -15.21 4.94
C LEU A 253 -19.16 -15.25 6.25
N LYS A 254 -17.83 -15.14 6.20
CA LYS A 254 -16.98 -15.02 7.40
C LYS A 254 -17.37 -13.82 8.25
N THR A 255 -17.51 -12.66 7.63
CA THR A 255 -17.93 -11.44 8.35
C THR A 255 -19.33 -11.58 8.96
N LYS A 256 -20.23 -12.28 8.28
CA LYS A 256 -21.59 -12.55 8.81
C LYS A 256 -21.56 -13.53 9.98
N LEU A 257 -20.72 -14.54 9.90
CA LEU A 257 -20.48 -15.53 10.96
C LEU A 257 -19.93 -14.86 12.23
N GLU A 258 -18.92 -14.01 12.09
CA GLU A 258 -18.34 -13.25 13.21
C GLU A 258 -19.37 -12.34 13.88
N LYS A 259 -20.22 -11.67 13.11
CA LYS A 259 -21.32 -10.86 13.67
C LYS A 259 -22.35 -11.70 14.42
N MET A 260 -22.66 -12.89 13.92
CA MET A 260 -23.59 -13.80 14.59
C MET A 260 -22.98 -14.37 15.89
N GLN A 261 -21.71 -14.75 15.87
CA GLN A 261 -20.99 -15.21 17.07
C GLN A 261 -20.93 -14.12 18.15
N ALA A 262 -20.61 -12.88 17.77
CA ALA A 262 -20.60 -11.74 18.68
C ALA A 262 -22.00 -11.43 19.25
N ALA A 263 -23.06 -11.65 18.48
CA ALA A 263 -24.43 -11.49 18.94
C ALA A 263 -24.85 -12.62 19.89
N GLU A 264 -24.43 -13.85 19.63
CA GLU A 264 -24.65 -15.01 20.48
C GLU A 264 -23.95 -14.87 21.84
N GLU A 265 -22.69 -14.41 21.85
CA GLU A 265 -21.96 -14.10 23.09
C GLU A 265 -22.68 -13.02 23.95
N LYS A 266 -23.13 -11.95 23.29
CA LYS A 266 -23.92 -10.92 23.98
C LYS A 266 -25.23 -11.45 24.55
N LEU A 267 -25.86 -12.39 23.87
CA LEU A 267 -27.09 -13.03 24.34
C LEU A 267 -26.82 -13.95 25.54
N LYS A 268 -25.73 -14.77 25.46
CA LYS A 268 -25.27 -15.61 26.56
C LYS A 268 -24.96 -14.79 27.80
N ALA A 269 -24.23 -13.67 27.65
CA ALA A 269 -23.92 -12.75 28.75
C ALA A 269 -25.17 -12.09 29.36
N LYS A 270 -26.21 -11.79 28.55
CA LYS A 270 -27.48 -11.28 29.06
C LYS A 270 -28.28 -12.33 29.84
N VAL A 271 -28.27 -13.58 29.36
CA VAL A 271 -28.96 -14.70 30.05
C VAL A 271 -28.28 -15.01 31.38
N GLU A 272 -26.96 -14.95 31.43
CA GLU A 272 -26.18 -15.19 32.65
C GLU A 272 -26.43 -14.08 33.71
N LYS A 273 -26.49 -12.83 33.29
CA LYS A 273 -26.89 -11.69 34.15
C LYS A 273 -28.33 -11.78 34.63
N ALA A 274 -29.24 -12.36 33.87
CA ALA A 274 -30.63 -12.56 34.28
C ALA A 274 -30.80 -13.73 35.24
N LYS A 275 -29.87 -14.70 35.28
CA LYS A 275 -29.86 -15.82 36.19
C LYS A 275 -29.20 -15.53 37.55
N ALA A 276 -28.55 -14.36 37.73
CA ALA A 276 -27.93 -13.99 38.98
C ALA A 276 -29.04 -13.65 40.03
N PRO A 277 -29.05 -14.27 41.21
CA PRO A 277 -30.11 -14.03 42.20
C PRO A 277 -30.04 -12.60 42.75
N ALA A 278 -31.19 -11.93 42.77
CA ALA A 278 -31.34 -10.62 43.34
C ALA A 278 -30.91 -10.61 44.82
N LYS A 279 -29.89 -9.82 45.15
CA LYS A 279 -29.49 -9.56 46.54
C LYS A 279 -30.66 -8.92 47.27
N LYS A 280 -31.31 -9.66 48.21
CA LYS A 280 -32.29 -9.10 49.13
C LYS A 280 -31.62 -8.03 50.00
N THR A 281 -31.93 -6.80 49.83
CA THR A 281 -31.59 -5.71 50.75
C THR A 281 -32.50 -5.81 51.96
N THR A 282 -32.02 -6.37 53.03
CA THR A 282 -32.70 -6.34 54.36
C THR A 282 -32.51 -4.93 54.93
N ARG A 283 -33.61 -4.16 54.89
CA ARG A 283 -33.71 -2.83 55.52
C ARG A 283 -33.91 -3.05 57.01
N CYS A 284 -32.87 -2.84 57.80
CA CYS A 284 -32.97 -2.88 59.28
C CYS A 284 -33.67 -1.57 59.76
N ALA A 285 -34.89 -1.72 60.29
CA ALA A 285 -35.60 -0.66 60.94
C ALA A 285 -35.06 -0.46 62.37
N LYS A 286 -34.43 0.68 62.63
CA LYS A 286 -34.13 1.11 64.03
C LYS A 286 -35.41 1.67 64.67
N LYS A 287 -35.92 0.95 65.64
CA LYS A 287 -36.90 1.47 66.62
C LYS A 287 -36.17 2.42 67.57
N LYS A 288 -36.68 3.66 67.64
CA LYS A 288 -36.45 4.56 68.78
C LYS A 288 -37.36 4.10 69.94
N THR A 289 -36.78 3.95 71.08
CA THR A 289 -37.50 4.01 72.36
C THR A 289 -36.83 5.09 73.22
N GLU A 290 -37.67 6.05 73.61
CA GLU A 290 -37.40 7.04 74.65
C GLU A 290 -37.37 6.34 76.01
N GLU A 291 -36.42 6.67 76.82
CA GLU A 291 -36.51 7.19 78.21
C GLU A 291 -35.12 7.69 78.62
#